data_cdf949cbca511e5d7be85ca12c3301cb
#
_entry.id   cdf949cbca511e5d7be85ca12c3301cb
#
_cell.length_a   1.000
_cell.length_b   1.000
_cell.length_c   1.000
_cell.angle_alpha   90.00
_cell.angle_beta   90.00
_cell.angle_gamma   90.00
#
_symmetry.space_group_name_H-M   'P 1'
#
loop_
_entity.id
_entity.type
_entity.pdbx_description
1 polymer ?
#
loop_
_entity_poly.entity_id
_entity_poly.type
_entity_poly.pdbx_seq_one_letter_code
_entity_poly.pdbx_strand_id
1 'polypeptide(L)'
;NFSEELMTQSRNALGRMHNAKQNLEHLIRNGSDLMTEAESAELEKLGKYRDKFESAMEDDLNTADAISAVFELIRDINTAVKDGASKEFAGGCMELLTELTGVLGILQDEEEDGISDEILALVEERQEARKTKNFARADEIRDILKSKGLAVEDTPQGPRVVKL
;
A
#
# COMPACT_ATOMS: atom_id res chain seq x y z
N ASN A 1 23.36 -10.18 16.55
CA ASN A 1 22.93 -9.62 17.82
C ASN A 1 21.55 -9.03 17.67
N PHE A 2 20.56 -9.59 18.34
CA PHE A 2 19.22 -9.02 18.47
C PHE A 2 19.33 -7.77 19.36
N SER A 3 18.97 -6.60 18.84
CA SER A 3 18.86 -5.37 19.61
C SER A 3 17.45 -4.78 19.43
N GLU A 4 16.96 -4.06 20.42
CA GLU A 4 15.68 -3.37 20.37
C GLU A 4 15.62 -2.37 19.20
N GLU A 5 16.74 -1.75 18.90
CA GLU A 5 16.91 -0.84 17.77
C GLU A 5 16.68 -1.55 16.42
N LEU A 6 17.28 -2.74 16.20
CA LEU A 6 17.08 -3.53 14.99
C LEU A 6 15.65 -4.00 14.84
N MET A 7 15.00 -4.39 15.94
CA MET A 7 13.59 -4.76 15.93
C MET A 7 12.70 -3.59 15.53
N THR A 8 13.00 -2.39 16.05
CA THR A 8 12.27 -1.17 15.68
C THR A 8 12.47 -0.81 14.22
N GLN A 9 13.70 -0.90 13.71
CA GLN A 9 14.00 -0.67 12.29
C GLN A 9 13.27 -1.66 11.38
N SER A 10 13.24 -2.95 11.73
CA SER A 10 12.54 -3.99 10.97
C SER A 10 11.03 -3.76 10.97
N ARG A 11 10.44 -3.38 12.10
CA ARG A 11 9.02 -3.03 12.20
C ARG A 11 8.69 -1.83 11.32
N ASN A 12 9.51 -0.79 11.34
CA ASN A 12 9.32 0.39 10.49
C ASN A 12 9.47 0.05 9.00
N ALA A 13 10.38 -0.85 8.67
CA ALA A 13 10.57 -1.34 7.31
C ALA A 13 9.32 -2.10 6.81
N LEU A 14 8.81 -3.04 7.61
CA LEU A 14 7.58 -3.78 7.30
C LEU A 14 6.37 -2.82 7.19
N GLY A 15 6.26 -1.84 8.09
CA GLY A 15 5.21 -0.81 8.03
C GLY A 15 5.23 -0.03 6.70
N ARG A 16 6.42 0.29 6.15
CA ARG A 16 6.51 0.94 4.83
C ARG A 16 6.00 0.04 3.69
N MET A 17 6.26 -1.27 3.76
CA MET A 17 5.75 -2.22 2.78
C MET A 17 4.22 -2.31 2.83
N HIS A 18 3.64 -2.43 4.04
CA HIS A 18 2.18 -2.44 4.23
C HIS A 18 1.53 -1.15 3.74
N ASN A 19 2.12 0.02 4.03
CA ASN A 19 1.60 1.30 3.56
C ASN A 19 1.60 1.38 2.02
N ALA A 20 2.65 0.87 1.36
CA ALA A 20 2.68 0.80 -0.10
C ALA A 20 1.56 -0.09 -0.66
N LYS A 21 1.37 -1.28 -0.09
CA LYS A 21 0.28 -2.21 -0.44
C LYS A 21 -1.08 -1.52 -0.30
N GLN A 22 -1.37 -0.93 0.86
CA GLN A 22 -2.62 -0.22 1.12
C GLN A 22 -2.88 0.95 0.16
N ASN A 23 -1.82 1.70 -0.21
CA ASN A 23 -1.93 2.77 -1.19
C ASN A 23 -2.31 2.23 -2.58
N LEU A 24 -1.70 1.13 -3.00
CA LEU A 24 -2.05 0.46 -4.26
C LEU A 24 -3.48 -0.08 -4.24
N GLU A 25 -3.91 -0.73 -3.16
CA GLU A 25 -5.29 -1.18 -2.98
C GLU A 25 -6.30 -0.04 -3.09
N HIS A 26 -5.97 1.11 -2.50
CA HIS A 26 -6.81 2.31 -2.61
C HIS A 26 -6.91 2.79 -4.07
N LEU A 27 -5.81 2.83 -4.81
CA LEU A 27 -5.78 3.24 -6.21
C LEU A 27 -6.50 2.24 -7.13
N ILE A 28 -6.39 0.93 -6.87
CA ILE A 28 -7.14 -0.10 -7.59
C ILE A 28 -8.66 0.11 -7.45
N ARG A 29 -9.12 0.58 -6.28
CA ARG A 29 -10.56 0.87 -6.06
C ARG A 29 -11.00 2.21 -6.66
N ASN A 30 -10.16 3.24 -6.59
CA ASN A 30 -10.56 4.64 -6.80
C ASN A 30 -9.79 5.36 -7.92
N GLY A 31 -8.82 4.73 -8.56
CA GLY A 31 -8.04 5.29 -9.66
C GLY A 31 -8.86 5.49 -10.95
N SER A 32 -8.26 6.11 -11.95
CA SER A 32 -8.84 6.22 -13.29
C SER A 32 -8.96 4.84 -13.96
N ASP A 33 -9.94 4.66 -14.85
CA ASP A 33 -10.20 3.34 -15.44
C ASP A 33 -9.19 2.98 -16.55
N LEU A 34 -8.58 3.96 -17.21
CA LEU A 34 -7.70 3.73 -18.35
C LEU A 34 -6.24 4.03 -17.98
N MET A 35 -5.38 3.06 -18.24
CA MET A 35 -3.93 3.22 -18.16
C MET A 35 -3.42 4.12 -19.29
N THR A 36 -2.59 5.07 -18.97
CA THR A 36 -1.93 5.94 -19.95
C THR A 36 -0.70 5.25 -20.57
N GLU A 37 -0.26 5.73 -21.75
CA GLU A 37 1.00 5.24 -22.35
C GLU A 37 2.21 5.48 -21.44
N ALA A 38 2.20 6.57 -20.67
CA ALA A 38 3.26 6.87 -19.72
C ALA A 38 3.29 5.86 -18.56
N GLU A 39 2.13 5.50 -18.03
CA GLU A 39 2.01 4.48 -16.99
C GLU A 39 2.43 3.10 -17.49
N SER A 40 2.04 2.73 -18.73
CA SER A 40 2.46 1.48 -19.36
C SER A 40 3.98 1.39 -19.49
N ALA A 41 4.62 2.47 -19.98
CA ALA A 41 6.07 2.54 -20.09
C ALA A 41 6.77 2.51 -18.72
N GLU A 42 6.15 3.09 -17.69
CA GLU A 42 6.69 3.08 -16.34
C GLU A 42 6.57 1.68 -15.70
N LEU A 43 5.44 1.00 -15.90
CA LEU A 43 5.25 -0.39 -15.43
C LEU A 43 6.29 -1.34 -16.04
N GLU A 44 6.59 -1.19 -17.33
CA GLU A 44 7.64 -1.96 -18.01
C GLU A 44 9.02 -1.71 -17.36
N LYS A 45 9.35 -0.46 -17.05
CA LYS A 45 10.61 -0.13 -16.36
C LYS A 45 10.70 -0.70 -14.94
N LEU A 46 9.57 -0.79 -14.22
CA LEU A 46 9.53 -1.41 -12.90
C LEU A 46 9.87 -2.90 -12.95
N GLY A 47 9.67 -3.55 -14.08
CA GLY A 47 10.07 -4.96 -14.32
C GLY A 47 11.55 -5.25 -14.03
N LYS A 48 12.45 -4.26 -14.15
CA LYS A 48 13.87 -4.38 -13.77
C LYS A 48 14.10 -4.89 -12.34
N TYR A 49 13.13 -4.67 -11.45
CA TYR A 49 13.24 -5.13 -10.06
C TYR A 49 13.01 -6.62 -9.89
N ARG A 50 12.28 -7.25 -10.82
CA ARG A 50 12.19 -8.71 -10.90
C ARG A 50 13.57 -9.29 -11.21
N ASP A 51 14.23 -8.80 -12.25
CA ASP A 51 15.57 -9.27 -12.66
C ASP A 51 16.59 -9.08 -11.54
N LYS A 52 16.52 -7.92 -10.85
CA LYS A 52 17.41 -7.62 -9.72
C LYS A 52 17.16 -8.55 -8.54
N PHE A 53 15.90 -8.84 -8.23
CA PHE A 53 15.50 -9.76 -7.18
C PHE A 53 15.92 -11.19 -7.50
N GLU A 54 15.66 -11.66 -8.71
CA GLU A 54 16.05 -13.00 -9.18
C GLU A 54 17.56 -13.17 -9.11
N SER A 55 18.33 -12.20 -9.61
CA SER A 55 19.80 -12.24 -9.53
C SER A 55 20.33 -12.34 -8.11
N ALA A 56 19.69 -11.64 -7.14
CA ALA A 56 20.04 -11.72 -5.73
C ALA A 56 19.70 -13.10 -5.13
N MET A 57 18.57 -13.68 -5.54
CA MET A 57 18.16 -15.01 -5.05
C MET A 57 18.99 -16.15 -5.67
N GLU A 58 19.49 -15.97 -6.89
CA GLU A 58 20.40 -16.90 -7.55
C GLU A 58 21.82 -16.84 -6.95
N ASP A 59 22.21 -15.70 -6.40
CA ASP A 59 23.50 -15.52 -5.68
C ASP A 59 23.39 -16.04 -4.25
N ASP A 60 23.39 -17.36 -4.12
CA ASP A 60 23.38 -18.10 -2.84
C ASP A 60 22.24 -17.69 -1.88
N LEU A 61 21.06 -17.37 -2.43
CA LEU A 61 19.88 -16.88 -1.69
C LEU A 61 20.19 -15.60 -0.89
N ASN A 62 20.79 -14.60 -1.51
CA ASN A 62 21.09 -13.31 -0.91
C ASN A 62 19.79 -12.50 -0.63
N THR A 63 19.09 -12.89 0.43
CA THR A 63 17.83 -12.26 0.84
C THR A 63 17.98 -10.79 1.22
N ALA A 64 19.16 -10.33 1.61
CA ALA A 64 19.42 -8.93 1.94
C ALA A 64 19.33 -8.04 0.69
N ASP A 65 19.95 -8.47 -0.42
CA ASP A 65 19.87 -7.75 -1.70
C ASP A 65 18.49 -7.91 -2.34
N ALA A 66 17.86 -9.08 -2.20
CA ALA A 66 16.48 -9.29 -2.65
C ALA A 66 15.49 -8.33 -1.94
N ILE A 67 15.58 -8.17 -0.61
CA ILE A 67 14.79 -7.20 0.15
C ILE A 67 15.12 -5.76 -0.27
N SER A 68 16.38 -5.47 -0.57
CA SER A 68 16.77 -4.14 -1.08
C SER A 68 16.09 -3.83 -2.42
N ALA A 69 16.00 -4.80 -3.32
CA ALA A 69 15.27 -4.65 -4.59
C ALA A 69 13.78 -4.34 -4.36
N VAL A 70 13.14 -5.00 -3.38
CA VAL A 70 11.74 -4.73 -3.00
C VAL A 70 11.58 -3.29 -2.48
N PHE A 71 12.48 -2.78 -1.65
CA PHE A 71 12.40 -1.41 -1.15
C PHE A 71 12.62 -0.36 -2.24
N GLU A 72 13.50 -0.63 -3.19
CA GLU A 72 13.69 0.23 -4.35
C GLU A 72 12.46 0.24 -5.24
N LEU A 73 11.83 -0.93 -5.48
CA LEU A 73 10.55 -1.04 -6.18
C LEU A 73 9.49 -0.18 -5.50
N ILE A 74 9.30 -0.32 -4.18
CA ILE A 74 8.33 0.46 -3.41
C ILE A 74 8.57 1.96 -3.53
N ARG A 75 9.81 2.39 -3.48
CA ARG A 75 10.17 3.81 -3.64
C ARG A 75 9.76 4.35 -5.01
N ASP A 76 10.05 3.60 -6.07
CA ASP A 76 9.76 4.01 -7.44
C ASP A 76 8.23 3.95 -7.70
N ILE A 77 7.53 2.92 -7.20
CA ILE A 77 6.06 2.87 -7.21
C ILE A 77 5.47 4.12 -6.53
N ASN A 78 5.88 4.42 -5.29
CA ASN A 78 5.35 5.57 -4.56
C ASN A 78 5.60 6.90 -5.29
N THR A 79 6.70 6.99 -6.03
CA THR A 79 7.00 8.17 -6.86
C THR A 79 6.08 8.24 -8.07
N ALA A 80 5.84 7.11 -8.74
CA ALA A 80 5.00 7.02 -9.93
C ALA A 80 3.51 7.31 -9.61
N VAL A 81 3.02 6.88 -8.44
CA VAL A 81 1.60 7.05 -8.05
C VAL A 81 1.33 8.33 -7.24
N LYS A 82 2.32 9.19 -7.03
CA LYS A 82 2.22 10.36 -6.15
C LYS A 82 1.05 11.29 -6.49
N ASP A 83 0.80 11.50 -7.77
CA ASP A 83 -0.24 12.39 -8.27
C ASP A 83 -1.52 11.65 -8.69
N GLY A 84 -1.65 10.39 -8.24
CA GLY A 84 -2.70 9.46 -8.64
C GLY A 84 -2.24 8.50 -9.72
N ALA A 85 -3.03 7.47 -9.97
CA ALA A 85 -2.74 6.47 -11.00
C ALA A 85 -4.03 5.80 -11.50
N SER A 86 -3.94 5.12 -12.65
CA SER A 86 -5.02 4.25 -13.11
C SER A 86 -5.11 2.97 -12.27
N LYS A 87 -6.30 2.38 -12.24
CA LYS A 87 -6.55 1.08 -11.58
C LYS A 87 -5.66 -0.01 -12.15
N GLU A 88 -5.49 0.01 -13.47
CA GLU A 88 -4.72 -0.99 -14.18
C GLU A 88 -3.21 -0.87 -13.87
N PHE A 89 -2.67 0.35 -13.84
CA PHE A 89 -1.28 0.59 -13.42
C PHE A 89 -1.04 0.17 -11.97
N ALA A 90 -1.94 0.58 -11.06
CA ALA A 90 -1.86 0.19 -9.65
C ALA A 90 -1.96 -1.33 -9.47
N GLY A 91 -2.80 -2.01 -10.27
CA GLY A 91 -2.90 -3.47 -10.31
C GLY A 91 -1.59 -4.13 -10.72
N GLY A 92 -0.96 -3.68 -11.81
CA GLY A 92 0.34 -4.19 -12.26
C GLY A 92 1.46 -3.97 -11.24
N CYS A 93 1.47 -2.81 -10.58
CA CYS A 93 2.40 -2.55 -9.47
C CYS A 93 2.17 -3.49 -8.27
N MET A 94 0.91 -3.76 -7.94
CA MET A 94 0.53 -4.70 -6.87
C MET A 94 0.97 -6.12 -7.20
N GLU A 95 0.74 -6.59 -8.42
CA GLU A 95 1.17 -7.93 -8.87
C GLU A 95 2.68 -8.08 -8.72
N LEU A 96 3.47 -7.13 -9.20
CA LEU A 96 4.92 -7.17 -9.08
C LEU A 96 5.38 -7.14 -7.61
N LEU A 97 4.77 -6.31 -6.78
CA LEU A 97 5.10 -6.23 -5.36
C LEU A 97 4.79 -7.55 -4.63
N THR A 98 3.60 -8.13 -4.85
CA THR A 98 3.18 -9.38 -4.20
C THR A 98 3.95 -10.58 -4.71
N GLU A 99 4.34 -10.61 -5.98
CA GLU A 99 5.22 -11.64 -6.54
C GLU A 99 6.55 -11.69 -5.78
N LEU A 100 7.26 -10.56 -5.66
CA LEU A 100 8.57 -10.53 -5.03
C LEU A 100 8.49 -10.78 -3.51
N THR A 101 7.53 -10.17 -2.83
CA THR A 101 7.34 -10.34 -1.39
C THR A 101 6.82 -11.73 -1.04
N GLY A 102 6.04 -12.36 -1.92
CA GLY A 102 5.53 -13.72 -1.76
C GLY A 102 6.64 -14.77 -1.72
N VAL A 103 7.69 -14.63 -2.53
CA VAL A 103 8.87 -15.52 -2.49
C VAL A 103 9.54 -15.49 -1.11
N LEU A 104 9.58 -14.33 -0.47
CA LEU A 104 10.17 -14.15 0.86
C LEU A 104 9.20 -14.46 2.01
N GLY A 105 7.93 -14.76 1.72
CA GLY A 105 6.90 -15.00 2.72
C GLY A 105 6.52 -13.75 3.53
N ILE A 106 6.79 -12.55 3.00
CA ILE A 106 6.44 -11.26 3.61
C ILE A 106 5.25 -10.64 2.88
N LEU A 107 4.49 -9.79 3.55
CA LEU A 107 3.24 -9.18 3.04
C LEU A 107 2.17 -10.21 2.61
N GLN A 108 2.27 -11.44 3.08
CA GLN A 108 1.17 -12.38 2.94
C GLN A 108 -0.05 -11.80 3.68
N ASP A 109 -1.23 -11.97 3.10
CA ASP A 109 -2.46 -11.61 3.80
C ASP A 109 -2.53 -12.49 5.06
N GLU A 110 -2.27 -11.89 6.23
CA GLU A 110 -2.74 -12.49 7.47
C GLU A 110 -4.26 -12.54 7.33
N GLU A 111 -4.83 -13.74 7.42
CA GLU A 111 -6.26 -13.93 7.38
C GLU A 111 -6.90 -12.87 8.30
N GLU A 112 -7.67 -11.95 7.70
CA GLU A 112 -8.52 -10.97 8.37
C GLU A 112 -7.88 -9.90 9.27
N ASP A 113 -6.89 -9.14 8.79
CA ASP A 113 -6.76 -7.74 9.18
C ASP A 113 -7.19 -6.80 8.01
N GLY A 114 -8.00 -7.33 7.12
CA GLY A 114 -8.68 -6.55 6.10
C GLY A 114 -9.58 -5.51 6.77
N ILE A 115 -9.55 -4.29 6.25
CA ILE A 115 -10.57 -3.28 6.60
C ILE A 115 -11.91 -3.94 6.32
N SER A 116 -12.62 -4.35 7.38
CA SER A 116 -13.89 -5.06 7.25
C SER A 116 -14.89 -4.22 6.45
N ASP A 117 -15.84 -4.85 5.78
CA ASP A 117 -16.92 -4.14 5.08
C ASP A 117 -17.60 -3.13 6.00
N GLU A 118 -17.67 -3.41 7.31
CA GLU A 118 -18.16 -2.49 8.33
C GLU A 118 -17.31 -1.20 8.41
N ILE A 119 -15.99 -1.32 8.36
CA ILE A 119 -15.10 -0.14 8.37
C ILE A 119 -15.22 0.66 7.09
N LEU A 120 -15.33 -0.02 5.93
CA LEU A 120 -15.56 0.65 4.65
C LEU A 120 -16.89 1.41 4.66
N ALA A 121 -17.96 0.80 5.16
CA ALA A 121 -19.26 1.46 5.30
C ALA A 121 -19.19 2.70 6.21
N LEU A 122 -18.46 2.63 7.33
CA LEU A 122 -18.25 3.79 8.21
C LEU A 122 -17.48 4.92 7.50
N VAL A 123 -16.49 4.59 6.67
CA VAL A 123 -15.73 5.58 5.91
C VAL A 123 -16.59 6.27 4.86
N GLU A 124 -17.43 5.51 4.15
CA GLU A 124 -18.40 6.05 3.18
C GLU A 124 -19.43 6.94 3.88
N GLU A 125 -19.98 6.49 5.01
CA GLU A 125 -20.92 7.28 5.82
C GLU A 125 -20.28 8.59 6.30
N ARG A 126 -19.02 8.56 6.74
CA ARG A 126 -18.27 9.78 7.12
C ARG A 126 -18.15 10.75 5.93
N GLN A 127 -17.86 10.25 4.74
CA GLN A 127 -17.79 11.10 3.55
C GLN A 127 -19.14 11.76 3.25
N GLU A 128 -20.22 11.00 3.30
CA GLU A 128 -21.55 11.53 3.05
C GLU A 128 -21.96 12.55 4.11
N ALA A 129 -21.65 12.29 5.38
CA ALA A 129 -21.86 13.25 6.47
C ALA A 129 -21.11 14.57 6.21
N ARG A 130 -19.88 14.53 5.69
CA ARG A 130 -19.11 15.73 5.35
C ARG A 130 -19.70 16.48 4.15
N LYS A 131 -20.15 15.78 3.11
CA LYS A 131 -20.81 16.38 1.95
C LYS A 131 -22.11 17.11 2.34
N THR A 132 -22.86 16.51 3.24
CA THR A 132 -24.12 17.08 3.77
C THR A 132 -23.91 18.08 4.91
N LYS A 133 -22.63 18.41 5.23
CA LYS A 133 -22.21 19.29 6.32
C LYS A 133 -22.66 18.85 7.71
N ASN A 134 -22.93 17.55 7.90
CA ASN A 134 -23.19 16.94 9.20
C ASN A 134 -21.87 16.60 9.90
N PHE A 135 -21.16 17.64 10.35
CA PHE A 135 -19.83 17.49 10.94
C PHE A 135 -19.85 16.71 12.26
N ALA A 136 -20.95 16.81 13.03
CA ALA A 136 -21.11 16.04 14.27
C ALA A 136 -21.04 14.53 14.02
N ARG A 137 -21.74 14.03 12.99
CA ARG A 137 -21.70 12.61 12.62
C ARG A 137 -20.34 12.19 12.06
N ALA A 138 -19.71 13.06 11.26
CA ALA A 138 -18.37 12.80 10.72
C ALA A 138 -17.31 12.67 11.83
N ASP A 139 -17.40 13.48 12.88
CA ASP A 139 -16.49 13.42 14.03
C ASP A 139 -16.76 12.19 14.90
N GLU A 140 -18.03 11.82 15.13
CA GLU A 140 -18.39 10.59 15.82
C GLU A 140 -17.79 9.34 15.12
N ILE A 141 -17.93 9.26 13.79
CA ILE A 141 -17.36 8.16 13.02
C ILE A 141 -15.82 8.14 13.11
N ARG A 142 -15.18 9.31 13.08
CA ARG A 142 -13.74 9.42 13.27
C ARG A 142 -13.32 8.85 14.64
N ASP A 143 -14.06 9.13 15.69
CA ASP A 143 -13.75 8.66 17.03
C ASP A 143 -13.99 7.14 17.16
N ILE A 144 -15.02 6.60 16.50
CA ILE A 144 -15.25 5.15 16.39
C ILE A 144 -14.06 4.48 15.71
N LEU A 145 -13.61 4.99 14.56
CA LEU A 145 -12.46 4.45 13.82
C LEU A 145 -11.19 4.53 14.66
N LYS A 146 -10.97 5.65 15.36
CA LYS A 146 -9.83 5.83 16.26
C LYS A 146 -9.84 4.84 17.42
N SER A 147 -11.00 4.53 18.01
CA SER A 147 -11.12 3.51 19.05
C SER A 147 -10.78 2.10 18.58
N LYS A 148 -10.90 1.86 17.27
CA LYS A 148 -10.49 0.61 16.59
C LYS A 148 -9.01 0.65 16.11
N GLY A 149 -8.24 1.67 16.47
CA GLY A 149 -6.83 1.83 16.07
C GLY A 149 -6.65 2.30 14.62
N LEU A 150 -7.67 2.93 14.04
CA LEU A 150 -7.68 3.34 12.64
C LEU A 150 -7.82 4.87 12.53
N ALA A 151 -7.21 5.46 11.48
CA ALA A 151 -7.44 6.83 11.08
C ALA A 151 -7.85 6.91 9.61
N VAL A 152 -8.51 8.00 9.22
CA VAL A 152 -8.88 8.27 7.83
C VAL A 152 -8.16 9.51 7.36
N GLU A 153 -7.35 9.36 6.33
CA GLU A 153 -6.69 10.45 5.60
C GLU A 153 -7.50 10.80 4.35
N ASP A 154 -7.78 12.09 4.16
CA ASP A 154 -8.44 12.58 2.96
C ASP A 154 -7.38 12.78 1.86
N THR A 155 -7.46 12.02 0.76
CA THR A 155 -6.55 12.13 -0.39
C THR A 155 -7.29 12.69 -1.62
N PRO A 156 -6.58 13.20 -2.64
CA PRO A 156 -7.20 13.62 -3.90
C PRO A 156 -8.03 12.52 -4.58
N GLN A 157 -7.72 11.24 -4.32
CA GLN A 157 -8.41 10.06 -4.85
C GLN A 157 -9.53 9.55 -3.94
N GLY A 158 -9.76 10.19 -2.78
CA GLY A 158 -10.76 9.79 -1.79
C GLY A 158 -10.16 9.47 -0.42
N PRO A 159 -10.98 9.05 0.57
CA PRO A 159 -10.49 8.72 1.90
C PRO A 159 -9.67 7.44 1.90
N ARG A 160 -8.56 7.45 2.63
CA ARG A 160 -7.71 6.29 2.88
C ARG A 160 -7.72 5.94 4.36
N VAL A 161 -7.94 4.67 4.69
CA VAL A 161 -7.82 4.19 6.07
C VAL A 161 -6.37 3.80 6.34
N VAL A 162 -5.84 4.22 7.48
CA VAL A 162 -4.49 3.90 7.96
C VAL A 162 -4.55 3.40 9.40
N LYS A 163 -3.68 2.47 9.77
CA LYS A 163 -3.52 2.05 11.18
C LYS A 163 -2.76 3.14 11.96
N LEU A 164 -3.20 3.41 13.20
CA LEU A 164 -2.58 4.38 14.12
C LEU A 164 -1.33 3.78 14.80
#